data_da0e0784b943cbd5b33c7ea333d93fcf
#
_entry.id   da0e0784b943cbd5b33c7ea333d93fcf
#
_cell.length_a   1.000
_cell.length_b   1.000
_cell.length_c   1.000
_cell.angle_alpha   90.00
_cell.angle_beta   90.00
_cell.angle_gamma   90.00
#
_symmetry.space_group_name_H-M   'P 1'
#
loop_
_entity.id
_entity.type
_entity.pdbx_description
1 polymer ?
#
loop_
_entity_poly.entity_id
_entity_poly.type
_entity_poly.pdbx_seq_one_letter_code
_entity_poly.pdbx_strand_id
1 'polypeptide(L)'
;MYEGLDNITVERRGPVLWVNMDSAGSPNPDLIKIFRQINEDTQTRVVVLTGKAEKVFCVGGGGKAPDTVEGREAYWYHGMQLARDVILSALEVEKPIIGRINGHAVGKGCSIALCCDITVMAEEAKIGDTHVKVGLACGDGGSLLWPYIVGPLLARRYLLTGDLLTGKEAADIGLVTESAPRAELDARTDYWTGRMLEGAPLAVTMTKRAISAYIRQEASTHMDMSLGLETLTFMTQDQREGTAALVEKRAPKFAGK
;
A
#
# COMPACT_ATOMS: atom_id res chain seq x y z
N MET A 1 -3.66 -23.78 -2.36
CA MET A 1 -3.22 -22.69 -3.28
C MET A 1 -2.42 -21.63 -2.51
N TYR A 2 -2.86 -21.14 -1.38
CA TYR A 2 -2.21 -20.09 -0.61
C TYR A 2 -1.40 -20.67 0.57
N GLU A 3 -0.37 -21.45 0.25
CA GLU A 3 0.48 -22.13 1.25
C GLU A 3 1.86 -21.49 1.35
N GLY A 4 2.57 -21.70 2.48
CA GLY A 4 3.91 -21.17 2.70
C GLY A 4 3.93 -19.63 2.72
N LEU A 5 3.02 -19.03 3.49
CA LEU A 5 2.94 -17.61 3.78
C LEU A 5 3.40 -17.38 5.22
N ASP A 6 4.32 -16.44 5.40
CA ASP A 6 4.92 -16.15 6.71
C ASP A 6 4.21 -15.01 7.44
N ASN A 7 3.80 -13.99 6.68
CA ASN A 7 3.25 -12.73 7.23
C ASN A 7 1.80 -12.46 6.80
N ILE A 8 1.14 -13.43 6.20
CA ILE A 8 -0.24 -13.30 5.75
C ILE A 8 -1.01 -14.56 6.10
N THR A 9 -2.23 -14.38 6.57
CA THR A 9 -3.21 -15.45 6.67
C THR A 9 -4.35 -15.18 5.71
N VAL A 10 -4.86 -16.25 5.07
CA VAL A 10 -6.01 -16.16 4.17
C VAL A 10 -7.20 -16.91 4.75
N GLU A 11 -8.37 -16.32 4.60
CA GLU A 11 -9.65 -16.92 5.00
C GLU A 11 -10.62 -16.81 3.82
N ARG A 12 -11.32 -17.91 3.53
CA ARG A 12 -12.34 -17.90 2.49
C ARG A 12 -13.73 -17.82 3.08
N ARG A 13 -14.50 -16.84 2.69
CA ARG A 13 -15.91 -16.65 3.05
C ARG A 13 -16.76 -16.71 1.77
N GLY A 14 -17.18 -17.92 1.40
CA GLY A 14 -17.84 -18.14 0.12
C GLY A 14 -16.96 -17.69 -1.07
N PRO A 15 -17.43 -16.80 -1.96
CA PRO A 15 -16.64 -16.32 -3.08
C PRO A 15 -15.69 -15.14 -2.73
N VAL A 16 -15.58 -14.77 -1.46
CA VAL A 16 -14.71 -13.69 -0.97
C VAL A 16 -13.46 -14.27 -0.32
N LEU A 17 -12.29 -13.84 -0.77
CA LEU A 17 -11.00 -14.18 -0.19
C LEU A 17 -10.55 -13.04 0.72
N TRP A 18 -10.44 -13.31 2.02
CA TRP A 18 -9.87 -12.38 2.99
C TRP A 18 -8.37 -12.61 3.11
N VAL A 19 -7.60 -11.55 2.94
CA VAL A 19 -6.14 -11.52 3.02
C VAL A 19 -5.76 -10.63 4.21
N ASN A 20 -5.30 -11.26 5.30
CA ASN A 20 -5.00 -10.57 6.55
C ASN A 20 -3.49 -10.43 6.70
N MET A 21 -2.98 -9.20 6.58
CA MET A 21 -1.55 -8.88 6.67
C MET A 21 -1.09 -8.80 8.13
N ASP A 22 -0.02 -9.50 8.47
CA ASP A 22 0.65 -9.32 9.76
C ASP A 22 1.66 -8.17 9.66
N SER A 23 1.47 -7.16 10.50
CA SER A 23 2.34 -5.98 10.54
C SER A 23 3.66 -6.21 11.30
N ALA A 24 3.84 -7.36 11.93
CA ALA A 24 5.09 -7.68 12.64
C ALA A 24 6.26 -8.01 11.70
N GLY A 25 5.96 -8.31 10.42
CA GLY A 25 6.94 -8.58 9.37
C GLY A 25 6.70 -7.75 8.12
N SER A 26 7.46 -8.03 7.06
CA SER A 26 7.20 -7.46 5.74
C SER A 26 6.22 -8.35 4.97
N PRO A 27 4.98 -7.91 4.70
CA PRO A 27 4.03 -8.72 3.95
C PRO A 27 4.32 -8.79 2.45
N ASN A 28 5.30 -8.04 1.94
CA ASN A 28 5.51 -7.88 0.51
C ASN A 28 5.75 -9.19 -0.26
N PRO A 29 6.63 -10.13 0.17
CA PRO A 29 6.83 -11.37 -0.56
C PRO A 29 5.55 -12.20 -0.66
N ASP A 30 4.80 -12.27 0.43
CA ASP A 30 3.54 -13.01 0.50
C ASP A 30 2.45 -12.36 -0.33
N LEU A 31 2.35 -11.02 -0.30
CA LEU A 31 1.40 -10.27 -1.13
C LEU A 31 1.65 -10.50 -2.61
N ILE A 32 2.92 -10.41 -3.06
CA ILE A 32 3.29 -10.67 -4.46
C ILE A 32 2.83 -12.08 -4.86
N LYS A 33 3.08 -13.08 -4.00
CA LYS A 33 2.68 -14.47 -4.24
C LYS A 33 1.16 -14.61 -4.34
N ILE A 34 0.42 -14.01 -3.41
CA ILE A 34 -1.05 -14.05 -3.39
C ILE A 34 -1.62 -13.34 -4.61
N PHE A 35 -1.18 -12.12 -4.93
CA PHE A 35 -1.70 -11.35 -6.06
C PHE A 35 -1.51 -12.08 -7.40
N ARG A 36 -0.40 -12.77 -7.59
CA ARG A 36 -0.17 -13.62 -8.77
C ARG A 36 -1.11 -14.82 -8.82
N GLN A 37 -1.42 -15.43 -7.67
CA GLN A 37 -2.30 -16.62 -7.59
C GLN A 37 -3.79 -16.29 -7.67
N ILE A 38 -4.22 -15.09 -7.26
CA ILE A 38 -5.64 -14.70 -7.21
C ILE A 38 -6.32 -14.83 -8.57
N ASN A 39 -5.64 -14.51 -9.67
CA ASN A 39 -6.24 -14.56 -11.00
C ASN A 39 -6.56 -16.01 -11.43
N GLU A 40 -5.80 -16.99 -10.97
CA GLU A 40 -6.00 -18.41 -11.24
C GLU A 40 -7.06 -19.05 -10.33
N ASP A 41 -7.40 -18.41 -9.21
CA ASP A 41 -8.37 -18.92 -8.25
C ASP A 41 -9.81 -18.74 -8.74
N THR A 42 -10.38 -19.76 -9.34
CA THR A 42 -11.74 -19.74 -9.92
C THR A 42 -12.86 -19.62 -8.87
N GLN A 43 -12.57 -19.85 -7.59
CA GLN A 43 -13.54 -19.73 -6.50
C GLN A 43 -13.64 -18.31 -5.96
N THR A 44 -12.59 -17.49 -6.13
CA THR A 44 -12.56 -16.11 -5.66
C THR A 44 -13.19 -15.18 -6.68
N ARG A 45 -14.16 -14.37 -6.25
CA ARG A 45 -14.79 -13.29 -7.03
C ARG A 45 -14.40 -11.91 -6.53
N VAL A 46 -14.16 -11.76 -5.23
CA VAL A 46 -13.79 -10.51 -4.56
C VAL A 46 -12.70 -10.81 -3.56
N VAL A 47 -11.76 -9.90 -3.41
CA VAL A 47 -10.69 -9.96 -2.40
C VAL A 47 -10.92 -8.87 -1.36
N VAL A 48 -10.76 -9.19 -0.09
CA VAL A 48 -10.69 -8.19 0.98
C VAL A 48 -9.27 -8.19 1.54
N LEU A 49 -8.59 -7.07 1.48
CA LEU A 49 -7.26 -6.87 2.04
C LEU A 49 -7.36 -6.08 3.35
N THR A 50 -6.80 -6.58 4.43
CA THR A 50 -6.88 -5.93 5.75
C THR A 50 -5.64 -6.22 6.59
N GLY A 51 -5.41 -5.40 7.63
CA GLY A 51 -4.39 -5.67 8.65
C GLY A 51 -4.93 -6.63 9.71
N LYS A 52 -4.07 -7.54 10.19
CA LYS A 52 -4.37 -8.48 11.29
C LYS A 52 -4.39 -7.77 12.65
N ALA A 53 -3.52 -6.79 12.85
CA ALA A 53 -3.47 -6.01 14.09
C ALA A 53 -4.63 -5.00 14.13
N GLU A 54 -5.22 -4.80 15.30
CA GLU A 54 -6.43 -3.96 15.47
C GLU A 54 -6.27 -2.53 14.94
N LYS A 55 -5.12 -1.90 15.18
CA LYS A 55 -4.87 -0.48 14.87
C LYS A 55 -3.87 -0.25 13.74
N VAL A 56 -3.46 -1.30 13.05
CA VAL A 56 -2.47 -1.22 11.96
C VAL A 56 -2.99 -2.00 10.76
N PHE A 57 -3.10 -1.30 9.64
CA PHE A 57 -3.30 -1.94 8.33
C PHE A 57 -1.93 -2.38 7.78
N CYS A 58 -1.05 -1.42 7.54
CA CYS A 58 0.35 -1.64 7.17
C CYS A 58 1.12 -0.32 7.33
N VAL A 59 2.25 -0.34 8.01
CA VAL A 59 3.08 0.87 8.24
C VAL A 59 4.44 0.78 7.55
N GLY A 60 4.53 0.00 6.50
CA GLY A 60 5.76 -0.26 5.77
C GLY A 60 6.65 -1.30 6.48
N GLY A 61 7.71 -1.68 5.82
CA GLY A 61 8.72 -2.60 6.38
C GLY A 61 9.97 -1.84 6.78
N GLY A 62 10.09 -1.48 8.04
CA GLY A 62 11.26 -0.82 8.59
C GLY A 62 12.35 -1.82 8.99
N GLY A 63 12.87 -2.61 8.06
CA GLY A 63 14.08 -3.38 8.32
C GLY A 63 15.27 -2.42 8.50
N LYS A 64 16.09 -2.63 9.54
CA LYS A 64 17.34 -1.90 9.68
C LYS A 64 18.28 -2.30 8.53
N ALA A 65 18.72 -1.33 7.73
CA ALA A 65 19.72 -1.59 6.71
C ALA A 65 20.99 -2.16 7.36
N PRO A 66 21.65 -3.16 6.75
CA PRO A 66 22.92 -3.65 7.24
C PRO A 66 23.99 -2.57 7.36
N ASP A 67 24.93 -2.73 8.28
CA ASP A 67 25.97 -1.72 8.52
C ASP A 67 27.12 -1.77 7.48
N THR A 68 27.26 -2.88 6.73
CA THR A 68 28.28 -3.00 5.67
C THR A 68 27.80 -2.42 4.34
N VAL A 69 28.74 -1.99 3.48
CA VAL A 69 28.42 -1.42 2.16
C VAL A 69 27.71 -2.48 1.31
N GLU A 70 28.31 -3.67 1.18
CA GLU A 70 27.79 -4.78 0.40
C GLU A 70 26.40 -5.25 0.91
N GLY A 71 26.25 -5.29 2.23
CA GLY A 71 24.95 -5.64 2.84
C GLY A 71 23.88 -4.61 2.54
N ARG A 72 24.21 -3.30 2.55
CA ARG A 72 23.28 -2.24 2.17
C ARG A 72 22.91 -2.32 0.69
N GLU A 73 23.87 -2.53 -0.19
CA GLU A 73 23.60 -2.67 -1.63
C GLU A 73 22.63 -3.83 -1.90
N ALA A 74 22.88 -5.00 -1.31
CA ALA A 74 22.00 -6.15 -1.43
C ALA A 74 20.60 -5.86 -0.84
N TYR A 75 20.54 -5.23 0.34
CA TYR A 75 19.29 -4.85 0.99
C TYR A 75 18.46 -3.89 0.14
N TRP A 76 19.09 -2.86 -0.43
CA TRP A 76 18.41 -1.90 -1.30
C TRP A 76 17.96 -2.56 -2.59
N TYR A 77 18.81 -3.32 -3.25
CA TYR A 77 18.46 -3.99 -4.49
C TYR A 77 17.24 -4.90 -4.33
N HIS A 78 17.25 -5.79 -3.33
CA HIS A 78 16.10 -6.66 -3.04
C HIS A 78 14.88 -5.89 -2.54
N GLY A 79 15.09 -4.90 -1.69
CA GLY A 79 14.02 -4.07 -1.15
C GLY A 79 13.28 -3.29 -2.25
N MET A 80 14.02 -2.74 -3.22
CA MET A 80 13.45 -2.04 -4.36
C MET A 80 12.67 -2.98 -5.29
N GLN A 81 13.21 -4.17 -5.56
CA GLN A 81 12.50 -5.18 -6.34
C GLN A 81 11.19 -5.57 -5.67
N LEU A 82 11.19 -5.84 -4.36
CA LEU A 82 9.98 -6.17 -3.62
C LEU A 82 8.99 -5.01 -3.59
N ALA A 83 9.46 -3.76 -3.45
CA ALA A 83 8.62 -2.57 -3.48
C ALA A 83 7.95 -2.39 -4.85
N ARG A 84 8.69 -2.59 -5.93
CA ARG A 84 8.20 -2.59 -7.30
C ARG A 84 7.15 -3.70 -7.53
N ASP A 85 7.53 -4.91 -7.22
CA ASP A 85 6.76 -6.09 -7.55
C ASP A 85 5.43 -6.17 -6.77
N VAL A 86 5.36 -5.66 -5.54
CA VAL A 86 4.11 -5.64 -4.79
C VAL A 86 3.09 -4.70 -5.44
N ILE A 87 3.51 -3.52 -5.89
CA ILE A 87 2.62 -2.57 -6.57
C ILE A 87 2.20 -3.11 -7.93
N LEU A 88 3.15 -3.56 -8.75
CA LEU A 88 2.82 -4.09 -10.08
C LEU A 88 1.90 -5.31 -9.99
N SER A 89 2.19 -6.27 -9.10
CA SER A 89 1.34 -7.45 -8.94
C SER A 89 -0.06 -7.11 -8.42
N ALA A 90 -0.20 -6.10 -7.54
CA ALA A 90 -1.51 -5.62 -7.09
C ALA A 90 -2.33 -5.04 -8.24
N LEU A 91 -1.71 -4.23 -9.09
CA LEU A 91 -2.35 -3.62 -10.27
C LEU A 91 -2.70 -4.65 -11.36
N GLU A 92 -2.06 -5.83 -11.35
CA GLU A 92 -2.35 -6.94 -12.26
C GLU A 92 -3.49 -7.84 -11.79
N VAL A 93 -3.95 -7.70 -10.54
CA VAL A 93 -5.10 -8.47 -10.05
C VAL A 93 -6.35 -8.06 -10.79
N GLU A 94 -6.96 -9.02 -11.48
CA GLU A 94 -8.16 -8.79 -12.28
C GLU A 94 -9.47 -8.77 -11.47
N LYS A 95 -9.46 -9.40 -10.30
CA LYS A 95 -10.62 -9.44 -9.39
C LYS A 95 -10.68 -8.19 -8.53
N PRO A 96 -11.87 -7.66 -8.20
CA PRO A 96 -12.00 -6.52 -7.31
C PRO A 96 -11.30 -6.76 -5.97
N ILE A 97 -10.55 -5.76 -5.52
CA ILE A 97 -9.91 -5.74 -4.20
C ILE A 97 -10.57 -4.65 -3.37
N ILE A 98 -11.10 -5.01 -2.23
CA ILE A 98 -11.62 -4.07 -1.22
C ILE A 98 -10.58 -3.95 -0.12
N GLY A 99 -10.07 -2.75 0.08
CA GLY A 99 -9.19 -2.41 1.21
C GLY A 99 -10.03 -2.11 2.44
N ARG A 100 -10.05 -3.03 3.42
CA ARG A 100 -10.59 -2.77 4.75
C ARG A 100 -9.46 -2.21 5.62
N ILE A 101 -9.35 -0.88 5.62
CA ILE A 101 -8.25 -0.17 6.28
C ILE A 101 -8.60 0.02 7.77
N ASN A 102 -8.38 -1.04 8.54
CA ASN A 102 -8.73 -1.10 9.96
C ASN A 102 -7.82 -0.27 10.88
N GLY A 103 -6.70 0.22 10.40
CA GLY A 103 -5.72 0.96 11.18
C GLY A 103 -4.78 1.77 10.31
N HIS A 104 -3.68 2.22 10.88
CA HIS A 104 -2.72 3.09 10.20
C HIS A 104 -2.17 2.44 8.92
N ALA A 105 -2.15 3.22 7.83
CA ALA A 105 -1.60 2.87 6.52
C ALA A 105 -0.57 3.93 6.11
N VAL A 106 0.72 3.68 6.34
CA VAL A 106 1.76 4.71 6.21
C VAL A 106 2.88 4.25 5.27
N GLY A 107 3.42 5.16 4.46
CA GLY A 107 4.47 4.88 3.49
C GLY A 107 4.02 3.80 2.51
N LYS A 108 4.80 2.73 2.35
CA LYS A 108 4.42 1.58 1.51
C LYS A 108 3.04 0.99 1.86
N GLY A 109 2.65 1.02 3.15
CA GLY A 109 1.31 0.59 3.56
C GLY A 109 0.20 1.45 2.99
N CYS A 110 0.44 2.75 2.83
CA CYS A 110 -0.45 3.65 2.10
C CYS A 110 -0.52 3.25 0.62
N SER A 111 0.62 3.02 -0.04
CA SER A 111 0.67 2.61 -1.44
C SER A 111 -0.08 1.29 -1.68
N ILE A 112 0.06 0.30 -0.78
CA ILE A 112 -0.69 -0.96 -0.84
C ILE A 112 -2.20 -0.71 -0.69
N ALA A 113 -2.62 0.15 0.25
CA ALA A 113 -4.03 0.51 0.43
C ALA A 113 -4.61 1.17 -0.82
N LEU A 114 -3.85 2.05 -1.47
CA LEU A 114 -4.25 2.78 -2.67
C LEU A 114 -4.26 1.92 -3.96
N CYS A 115 -3.71 0.72 -3.92
CA CYS A 115 -3.88 -0.28 -5.00
C CYS A 115 -5.24 -0.99 -4.94
N CYS A 116 -6.02 -0.84 -3.87
CA CYS A 116 -7.36 -1.41 -3.76
C CYS A 116 -8.36 -0.62 -4.61
N ASP A 117 -9.37 -1.31 -5.18
CA ASP A 117 -10.38 -0.68 -6.04
C ASP A 117 -11.40 0.13 -5.24
N ILE A 118 -11.75 -0.36 -4.05
CA ILE A 118 -12.62 0.31 -3.08
C ILE A 118 -11.94 0.26 -1.72
N THR A 119 -11.97 1.35 -0.99
CA THR A 119 -11.34 1.45 0.32
C THR A 119 -12.33 1.91 1.37
N VAL A 120 -12.47 1.14 2.44
CA VAL A 120 -13.25 1.48 3.63
C VAL A 120 -12.29 1.66 4.79
N MET A 121 -12.19 2.86 5.33
CA MET A 121 -11.16 3.19 6.32
C MET A 121 -11.76 3.58 7.67
N ALA A 122 -11.12 3.14 8.77
CA ALA A 122 -11.48 3.60 10.11
C ALA A 122 -11.25 5.12 10.23
N GLU A 123 -12.26 5.87 10.70
CA GLU A 123 -12.25 7.34 10.76
C GLU A 123 -11.03 7.90 11.49
N GLU A 124 -10.64 7.28 12.60
CA GLU A 124 -9.55 7.71 13.46
C GLU A 124 -8.16 7.23 13.00
N ALA A 125 -8.10 6.28 12.06
CA ALA A 125 -6.84 5.77 11.54
C ALA A 125 -6.12 6.84 10.70
N LYS A 126 -4.81 6.71 10.57
CA LYS A 126 -3.99 7.64 9.79
C LYS A 126 -3.51 6.98 8.50
N ILE A 127 -3.57 7.75 7.41
CA ILE A 127 -3.05 7.35 6.10
C ILE A 127 -2.17 8.46 5.52
N GLY A 128 -1.11 8.09 4.84
CA GLY A 128 -0.24 9.03 4.13
C GLY A 128 1.13 8.49 3.86
N ASP A 129 1.92 9.29 3.16
CA ASP A 129 3.29 8.97 2.81
C ASP A 129 4.24 9.89 3.58
N THR A 130 5.07 9.31 4.44
CA THR A 130 5.97 10.05 5.33
C THR A 130 7.44 9.96 4.92
N HIS A 131 7.77 9.48 3.72
CA HIS A 131 9.15 9.29 3.27
C HIS A 131 9.99 10.56 3.42
N VAL A 132 9.46 11.73 3.04
CA VAL A 132 10.20 13.01 3.16
C VAL A 132 10.54 13.37 4.60
N LYS A 133 9.77 12.89 5.60
CA LYS A 133 10.07 13.15 7.03
C LYS A 133 11.22 12.30 7.56
N VAL A 134 11.61 11.28 6.83
CA VAL A 134 12.78 10.45 7.15
C VAL A 134 13.90 10.60 6.12
N GLY A 135 13.85 11.67 5.32
CA GLY A 135 14.90 11.99 4.36
C GLY A 135 14.88 11.11 3.10
N LEU A 136 13.74 10.51 2.76
CA LEU A 136 13.56 9.67 1.58
C LEU A 136 12.63 10.33 0.56
N ALA A 137 12.89 10.08 -0.72
CA ALA A 137 11.91 10.36 -1.78
C ALA A 137 10.79 9.32 -1.74
N CYS A 138 9.58 9.72 -2.13
CA CYS A 138 8.42 8.85 -2.21
C CYS A 138 8.47 8.04 -3.52
N GLY A 139 9.14 6.89 -3.53
CA GLY A 139 9.39 6.09 -4.74
C GLY A 139 8.59 4.78 -4.83
N ASP A 140 8.14 4.25 -3.70
CA ASP A 140 7.54 2.91 -3.59
C ASP A 140 6.02 2.86 -3.88
N GLY A 141 5.55 3.73 -4.78
CA GLY A 141 4.18 3.75 -5.29
C GLY A 141 3.43 5.05 -5.01
N GLY A 142 3.76 5.81 -3.97
CA GLY A 142 3.04 7.03 -3.62
C GLY A 142 3.08 8.07 -4.75
N SER A 143 4.24 8.31 -5.36
CA SER A 143 4.40 9.26 -6.47
C SER A 143 3.62 8.87 -7.74
N LEU A 144 3.24 7.61 -7.90
CA LEU A 144 2.37 7.11 -8.96
C LEU A 144 0.89 7.22 -8.60
N LEU A 145 0.52 6.68 -7.43
CA LEU A 145 -0.89 6.46 -7.05
C LEU A 145 -1.60 7.73 -6.60
N TRP A 146 -0.94 8.58 -5.80
CA TRP A 146 -1.57 9.81 -5.31
C TRP A 146 -2.00 10.75 -6.44
N PRO A 147 -1.13 11.11 -7.43
CA PRO A 147 -1.56 11.97 -8.52
C PRO A 147 -2.69 11.39 -9.35
N TYR A 148 -2.74 10.06 -9.47
CA TYR A 148 -3.80 9.36 -10.19
C TYR A 148 -5.15 9.42 -9.46
N ILE A 149 -5.15 9.36 -8.12
CA ILE A 149 -6.36 9.29 -7.30
C ILE A 149 -6.90 10.70 -6.98
N VAL A 150 -6.06 11.58 -6.41
CA VAL A 150 -6.50 12.90 -5.92
C VAL A 150 -6.03 14.07 -6.79
N GLY A 151 -5.39 13.77 -7.90
CA GLY A 151 -4.81 14.78 -8.79
C GLY A 151 -3.48 15.35 -8.28
N PRO A 152 -2.71 16.02 -9.19
CA PRO A 152 -1.33 16.42 -8.91
C PRO A 152 -1.20 17.50 -7.84
N LEU A 153 -2.23 18.32 -7.62
CA LEU A 153 -2.16 19.41 -6.64
C LEU A 153 -2.17 18.88 -5.20
N LEU A 154 -3.12 18.02 -4.89
CA LEU A 154 -3.22 17.41 -3.56
C LEU A 154 -2.07 16.41 -3.32
N ALA A 155 -1.68 15.65 -4.35
CA ALA A 155 -0.52 14.79 -4.27
C ALA A 155 0.74 15.55 -3.86
N ARG A 156 1.05 16.68 -4.52
CA ARG A 156 2.19 17.53 -4.15
C ARG A 156 2.11 18.03 -2.71
N ARG A 157 0.93 18.49 -2.28
CA ARG A 157 0.74 18.96 -0.91
C ARG A 157 1.17 17.89 0.10
N TYR A 158 0.63 16.68 -0.01
CA TYR A 158 0.84 15.64 0.99
C TYR A 158 2.19 14.92 0.84
N LEU A 159 2.62 14.61 -0.38
CA LEU A 159 3.88 13.92 -0.60
C LEU A 159 5.12 14.80 -0.31
N LEU A 160 5.04 16.11 -0.52
CA LEU A 160 6.14 17.03 -0.22
C LEU A 160 6.21 17.44 1.25
N THR A 161 5.11 17.34 2.00
CA THR A 161 5.07 17.66 3.43
C THR A 161 5.16 16.42 4.32
N GLY A 162 4.77 15.25 3.79
CA GLY A 162 4.64 14.01 4.56
C GLY A 162 3.52 14.05 5.60
N ASP A 163 2.52 14.92 5.44
CA ASP A 163 1.40 15.03 6.36
C ASP A 163 0.48 13.82 6.27
N LEU A 164 0.01 13.38 7.44
CA LEU A 164 -0.94 12.28 7.54
C LEU A 164 -2.36 12.82 7.65
N LEU A 165 -3.28 12.12 6.99
CA LEU A 165 -4.73 12.34 7.05
C LEU A 165 -5.37 11.34 8.02
N THR A 166 -6.43 11.74 8.70
CA THR A 166 -7.39 10.81 9.28
C THR A 166 -8.18 10.11 8.19
N GLY A 167 -8.83 8.97 8.49
CA GLY A 167 -9.72 8.31 7.54
C GLY A 167 -10.81 9.24 7.02
N LYS A 168 -11.37 10.08 7.91
CA LYS A 168 -12.38 11.07 7.53
C LYS A 168 -11.82 12.11 6.53
N GLU A 169 -10.68 12.73 6.85
CA GLU A 169 -10.03 13.68 5.94
C GLU A 169 -9.65 13.05 4.59
N ALA A 170 -9.21 11.78 4.61
CA ALA A 170 -8.87 11.04 3.40
C ALA A 170 -10.10 10.76 2.51
N ALA A 171 -11.26 10.48 3.12
CA ALA A 171 -12.52 10.33 2.40
C ALA A 171 -13.00 11.68 1.85
N ASP A 172 -12.89 12.76 2.62
CA ASP A 172 -13.31 14.10 2.22
C ASP A 172 -12.58 14.61 0.96
N ILE A 173 -11.31 14.21 0.77
CA ILE A 173 -10.52 14.57 -0.43
C ILE A 173 -10.56 13.50 -1.53
N GLY A 174 -11.26 12.39 -1.34
CA GLY A 174 -11.34 11.29 -2.30
C GLY A 174 -10.08 10.42 -2.40
N LEU A 175 -9.22 10.42 -1.38
CA LEU A 175 -8.06 9.52 -1.33
C LEU A 175 -8.49 8.08 -0.99
N VAL A 176 -9.53 7.93 -0.19
CA VAL A 176 -10.20 6.65 0.08
C VAL A 176 -11.66 6.76 -0.31
N THR A 177 -12.32 5.64 -0.61
CA THR A 177 -13.71 5.63 -1.09
C THR A 177 -14.67 6.13 -0.01
N GLU A 178 -14.49 5.66 1.23
CA GLU A 178 -15.26 6.10 2.39
C GLU A 178 -14.51 5.86 3.69
N SER A 179 -14.94 6.55 4.74
CA SER A 179 -14.54 6.28 6.11
C SER A 179 -15.77 5.88 6.95
N ALA A 180 -15.53 5.08 7.98
CA ALA A 180 -16.56 4.65 8.91
C ALA A 180 -16.00 4.51 10.33
N PRO A 181 -16.85 4.64 11.37
CA PRO A 181 -16.48 4.23 12.71
C PRO A 181 -15.94 2.79 12.70
N ARG A 182 -14.91 2.52 13.49
CA ARG A 182 -14.26 1.18 13.53
C ARG A 182 -15.27 0.04 13.72
N ALA A 183 -16.28 0.24 14.55
CA ALA A 183 -17.32 -0.76 14.81
C ALA A 183 -18.18 -1.08 13.58
N GLU A 184 -18.18 -0.22 12.57
CA GLU A 184 -18.99 -0.37 11.36
C GLU A 184 -18.17 -0.86 10.14
N LEU A 185 -16.83 -0.97 10.28
CA LEU A 185 -15.97 -1.37 9.17
C LEU A 185 -16.37 -2.69 8.53
N ASP A 186 -16.73 -3.69 9.32
CA ASP A 186 -17.14 -4.99 8.79
C ASP A 186 -18.43 -4.86 7.98
N ALA A 187 -19.43 -4.19 8.53
CA ALA A 187 -20.71 -3.97 7.85
C ALA A 187 -20.53 -3.19 6.53
N ARG A 188 -19.65 -2.18 6.51
CA ARG A 188 -19.37 -1.41 5.30
C ARG A 188 -18.57 -2.23 4.28
N THR A 189 -17.60 -3.04 4.74
CA THR A 189 -16.87 -3.96 3.88
C THR A 189 -17.81 -5.00 3.26
N ASP A 190 -18.72 -5.57 4.05
CA ASP A 190 -19.71 -6.54 3.58
C ASP A 190 -20.71 -5.90 2.58
N TYR A 191 -21.09 -4.64 2.79
CA TYR A 191 -21.89 -3.89 1.82
C TYR A 191 -21.18 -3.82 0.46
N TRP A 192 -19.90 -3.42 0.41
CA TRP A 192 -19.18 -3.31 -0.84
C TRP A 192 -18.86 -4.65 -1.49
N THR A 193 -18.55 -5.69 -0.70
CA THR A 193 -18.40 -7.05 -1.23
C THR A 193 -19.69 -7.55 -1.85
N GLY A 194 -20.83 -7.32 -1.19
CA GLY A 194 -22.17 -7.64 -1.71
C GLY A 194 -22.43 -6.94 -3.05
N ARG A 195 -22.18 -5.63 -3.12
CA ARG A 195 -22.34 -4.86 -4.36
C ARG A 195 -21.49 -5.39 -5.52
N MET A 196 -20.25 -5.82 -5.25
CA MET A 196 -19.40 -6.43 -6.28
C MET A 196 -19.90 -7.82 -6.71
N LEU A 197 -20.46 -8.59 -5.78
CA LEU A 197 -20.99 -9.94 -6.05
C LEU A 197 -22.31 -9.92 -6.82
N GLU A 198 -23.10 -8.85 -6.76
CA GLU A 198 -24.32 -8.65 -7.55
C GLU A 198 -24.02 -8.49 -9.05
N GLY A 199 -22.84 -7.98 -9.39
CA GLY A 199 -22.43 -7.80 -10.78
C GLY A 199 -22.09 -9.13 -11.49
N ALA A 200 -22.27 -9.16 -12.80
CA ALA A 200 -21.83 -10.28 -13.63
C ALA A 200 -20.30 -10.45 -13.51
N PRO A 201 -19.77 -11.59 -13.06
CA PRO A 201 -18.35 -11.74 -12.70
C PRO A 201 -17.38 -11.29 -13.80
N LEU A 202 -17.60 -11.75 -15.02
CA LEU A 202 -16.75 -11.40 -16.16
C LEU A 202 -16.83 -9.90 -16.50
N ALA A 203 -18.03 -9.31 -16.42
CA ALA A 203 -18.19 -7.89 -16.69
C ALA A 203 -17.45 -7.03 -15.65
N VAL A 204 -17.54 -7.37 -14.36
CA VAL A 204 -16.80 -6.69 -13.29
C VAL A 204 -15.29 -6.80 -13.50
N THR A 205 -14.77 -8.00 -13.76
CA THR A 205 -13.37 -8.26 -14.06
C THR A 205 -12.87 -7.46 -15.27
N MET A 206 -13.59 -7.52 -16.38
CA MET A 206 -13.17 -6.80 -17.60
C MET A 206 -13.27 -5.28 -17.44
N THR A 207 -14.24 -4.77 -16.69
CA THR A 207 -14.32 -3.34 -16.35
C THR A 207 -13.13 -2.91 -15.53
N LYS A 208 -12.74 -3.65 -14.47
CA LYS A 208 -11.52 -3.36 -13.70
C LYS A 208 -10.29 -3.36 -14.60
N ARG A 209 -10.13 -4.38 -15.47
CA ARG A 209 -8.99 -4.42 -16.42
C ARG A 209 -8.93 -3.18 -17.30
N ALA A 210 -10.06 -2.72 -17.80
CA ALA A 210 -10.13 -1.53 -18.65
C ALA A 210 -9.75 -0.26 -17.88
N ILE A 211 -10.29 -0.06 -16.67
CA ILE A 211 -9.97 1.08 -15.80
C ILE A 211 -8.48 1.07 -15.42
N SER A 212 -7.95 -0.10 -15.06
CA SER A 212 -6.57 -0.25 -14.61
C SER A 212 -5.53 -0.20 -15.73
N ALA A 213 -5.93 -0.24 -17.02
CA ALA A 213 -5.01 -0.30 -18.14
C ALA A 213 -4.04 0.89 -18.16
N TYR A 214 -4.55 2.10 -17.91
CA TYR A 214 -3.75 3.32 -17.90
C TYR A 214 -2.71 3.29 -16.78
N ILE A 215 -3.14 3.05 -15.52
CA ILE A 215 -2.22 3.05 -14.37
C ILE A 215 -1.17 1.94 -14.48
N ARG A 216 -1.51 0.78 -15.06
CA ARG A 216 -0.54 -0.30 -15.30
C ARG A 216 0.51 0.09 -16.33
N GLN A 217 0.11 0.79 -17.38
CA GLN A 217 1.05 1.29 -18.39
C GLN A 217 2.03 2.30 -17.77
N GLU A 218 1.52 3.27 -17.01
CA GLU A 218 2.36 4.24 -16.31
C GLU A 218 3.26 3.56 -15.28
N ALA A 219 2.75 2.61 -14.52
CA ALA A 219 3.50 1.90 -13.48
C ALA A 219 4.74 1.20 -14.04
N SER A 220 4.67 0.65 -15.26
CA SER A 220 5.79 -0.10 -15.85
C SER A 220 7.06 0.73 -16.05
N THR A 221 6.93 2.03 -16.23
CA THR A 221 8.05 2.98 -16.40
C THR A 221 8.27 3.84 -15.16
N HIS A 222 7.19 4.30 -14.53
CA HIS A 222 7.26 5.20 -13.39
C HIS A 222 7.91 4.55 -12.16
N MET A 223 7.59 3.29 -11.88
CA MET A 223 8.11 2.60 -10.69
C MET A 223 9.63 2.48 -10.72
N ASP A 224 10.23 2.11 -11.84
CA ASP A 224 11.69 1.98 -11.95
C ASP A 224 12.38 3.34 -11.77
N MET A 225 11.83 4.41 -12.35
CA MET A 225 12.34 5.77 -12.19
C MET A 225 12.20 6.26 -10.75
N SER A 226 11.02 6.13 -10.13
CA SER A 226 10.75 6.64 -8.79
C SER A 226 11.54 5.91 -7.70
N LEU A 227 11.69 4.59 -7.83
CA LEU A 227 12.53 3.78 -6.94
C LEU A 227 14.02 4.10 -7.11
N GLY A 228 14.46 4.42 -8.34
CA GLY A 228 15.82 4.92 -8.57
C GLY A 228 16.07 6.24 -7.84
N LEU A 229 15.13 7.19 -7.86
CA LEU A 229 15.22 8.45 -7.11
C LEU A 229 15.18 8.21 -5.59
N GLU A 230 14.35 7.31 -5.12
CA GLU A 230 14.32 6.91 -3.70
C GLU A 230 15.67 6.31 -3.28
N THR A 231 16.23 5.42 -4.10
CA THR A 231 17.54 4.80 -3.85
C THR A 231 18.65 5.84 -3.67
N LEU A 232 18.66 6.91 -4.47
CA LEU A 232 19.62 8.00 -4.30
C LEU A 232 19.51 8.65 -2.92
N THR A 233 18.29 8.83 -2.41
CA THR A 233 18.08 9.45 -1.10
C THR A 233 18.46 8.53 0.06
N PHE A 234 18.43 7.21 -0.10
CA PHE A 234 18.93 6.26 0.90
C PHE A 234 20.43 6.39 1.18
N MET A 235 21.20 6.93 0.24
CA MET A 235 22.64 7.11 0.40
C MET A 235 23.02 8.41 1.11
N THR A 236 22.05 9.29 1.40
CA THR A 236 22.29 10.61 1.98
C THR A 236 22.51 10.58 3.49
N GLN A 237 23.12 11.63 4.02
CA GLN A 237 23.22 11.86 5.47
C GLN A 237 21.83 12.19 6.05
N ASP A 238 20.99 12.87 5.29
CA ASP A 238 19.64 13.24 5.70
C ASP A 238 18.75 12.02 5.97
N GLN A 239 18.89 10.94 5.22
CA GLN A 239 18.18 9.70 5.50
C GLN A 239 18.61 9.06 6.83
N ARG A 240 19.91 9.08 7.13
CA ARG A 240 20.45 8.57 8.42
C ARG A 240 19.96 9.42 9.59
N GLU A 241 19.99 10.73 9.41
CA GLU A 241 19.47 11.69 10.41
C GLU A 241 17.97 11.49 10.61
N GLY A 242 17.18 11.39 9.52
CA GLY A 242 15.73 11.19 9.58
C GLY A 242 15.35 9.91 10.31
N THR A 243 16.04 8.81 10.02
CA THR A 243 15.83 7.53 10.71
C THR A 243 16.22 7.60 12.19
N ALA A 244 17.37 8.19 12.51
CA ALA A 244 17.80 8.37 13.89
C ALA A 244 16.83 9.25 14.67
N ALA A 245 16.42 10.38 14.10
CA ALA A 245 15.46 11.30 14.70
C ALA A 245 14.09 10.62 14.98
N LEU A 246 13.63 9.77 14.08
CA LEU A 246 12.40 8.99 14.26
C LEU A 246 12.51 8.02 15.46
N VAL A 247 13.60 7.28 15.56
CA VAL A 247 13.86 6.34 16.68
C VAL A 247 13.98 7.09 18.02
N GLU A 248 14.69 8.23 18.01
CA GLU A 248 14.93 9.08 19.18
C GLU A 248 13.73 9.98 19.50
N LYS A 249 12.68 9.97 18.70
CA LYS A 249 11.47 10.81 18.85
C LYS A 249 11.78 12.30 18.93
N ARG A 250 12.71 12.79 18.14
CA ARG A 250 13.10 14.21 18.02
C ARG A 250 12.86 14.73 16.60
N ALA A 251 12.87 16.05 16.45
CA ALA A 251 12.86 16.66 15.12
C ALA A 251 14.19 16.39 14.38
N PRO A 252 14.17 16.00 13.09
CA PRO A 252 15.37 15.83 12.29
C PRO A 252 16.00 17.18 11.93
N LYS A 253 17.31 17.17 11.68
CA LYS A 253 18.09 18.33 11.22
C LYS A 253 18.69 18.03 9.87
N PHE A 254 17.90 18.22 8.83
CA PHE A 254 18.32 17.97 7.46
C PHE A 254 19.29 19.04 6.94
N ALA A 255 20.28 18.61 6.17
CA ALA A 255 21.36 19.45 5.64
C ALA A 255 21.46 19.43 4.09
N GLY A 256 20.64 18.61 3.41
CA GLY A 256 20.67 18.48 1.95
C GLY A 256 21.89 17.69 1.44
N LYS A 257 22.40 16.75 2.20
CA LYS A 257 23.65 16.01 1.90
C LYS A 257 23.45 14.51 2.03
#